data_b8231e7cf9a77a493e168fe8990670b3
#
_entry.id   b8231e7cf9a77a493e168fe8990670b3
#
_cell.length_a   1.000
_cell.length_b   1.000
_cell.length_c   1.000
_cell.angle_alpha   90.00
_cell.angle_beta   90.00
_cell.angle_gamma   90.00
#
_symmetry.space_group_name_H-M   'P 1'
#
loop_
_entity.id
_entity.type
_entity.pdbx_description
1 polymer ?
#
loop_
_entity_poly.entity_id
_entity_poly.type
_entity_poly.pdbx_seq_one_letter_code
_entity_poly.pdbx_strand_id
1 'polypeptide(L)'
;MDSKYIIGIVAVILIAVIAGAVLMGGSSTHRADDELVVAAYSHGGEPEAGFDPILGWNYLAEPLIQSTLLKMTPNMTYTNDLASSWEANDNFTEYTVKIKDGIKFTDNTTLDAEDVAFTYNTAATTGASELDFTSLENATVTENNTVVFKLNRPDSTFVDKFAYLGIVPSDSYNNETYGSNPVGSGPYKFVQWDKGQQVILEKNPDYYGKQPEFNKLTILFEMNDAAFNSAKNHEVDVAAVPLAYANETIEGYNMSLLDTIDVRGLSLPVVNNTGNTTEEGNPIGNNVTADKAIREALNYGINRTAISQGALNGFGYPNFDGIAHQLPWANDEVNNISDGDVERAKQILKDGGWEDTNGDGIVEKNGTKASIQVFYSSDATERQAIAVTIAEQAKEFGIEVNATGSNWDEMGSHVNSDPIVWGWGSTDPSTMYNQYYSELIGQGYSNPASINNSAIDAHIDNAMSMDRESSYSEWSAVSWDGSNGISPLGDASWLWVGEIKYGYFVDQSLDISEETALLQPHGGDIFSNIYDWHRVSSIEQ
;
A
#
# COMPACT_ATOMS: atom_id res chain seq x y z
N MET A 1 -44.80 3.93 32.56
CA MET A 1 -43.48 3.80 31.90
C MET A 1 -43.71 3.99 30.44
N ASP A 2 -43.08 5.02 29.87
CA ASP A 2 -43.28 5.38 28.46
C ASP A 2 -42.70 4.33 27.52
N SER A 3 -43.44 4.04 26.46
CA SER A 3 -43.08 3.01 25.46
C SER A 3 -41.67 3.17 24.86
N LYS A 4 -41.10 4.38 24.89
CA LYS A 4 -39.75 4.67 24.46
C LYS A 4 -38.66 4.06 25.36
N TYR A 5 -38.92 3.87 26.64
CA TYR A 5 -37.99 3.20 27.56
C TYR A 5 -38.01 1.68 27.40
N ILE A 6 -39.14 1.11 26.98
CA ILE A 6 -39.25 -0.33 26.75
C ILE A 6 -38.50 -0.73 25.48
N ILE A 7 -38.54 0.08 24.43
CA ILE A 7 -37.80 -0.17 23.17
C ILE A 7 -36.30 -0.04 23.42
N GLY A 8 -35.84 0.95 24.21
CA GLY A 8 -34.42 1.09 24.55
C GLY A 8 -33.90 -0.07 25.42
N ILE A 9 -34.68 -0.57 26.34
CA ILE A 9 -34.29 -1.71 27.21
C ILE A 9 -34.28 -3.03 26.43
N VAL A 10 -35.19 -3.22 25.48
CA VAL A 10 -35.21 -4.44 24.63
C VAL A 10 -34.04 -4.41 23.65
N ALA A 11 -33.67 -3.26 23.11
CA ALA A 11 -32.49 -3.15 22.24
C ALA A 11 -31.19 -3.41 23.01
N VAL A 12 -31.03 -2.86 24.22
CA VAL A 12 -29.86 -3.09 25.09
C VAL A 12 -29.80 -4.56 25.57
N ILE A 13 -30.95 -5.20 25.83
CA ILE A 13 -30.98 -6.62 26.22
C ILE A 13 -30.69 -7.53 25.02
N LEU A 14 -31.10 -7.18 23.79
CA LEU A 14 -30.75 -7.92 22.58
C LEU A 14 -29.25 -7.79 22.24
N ILE A 15 -28.68 -6.60 22.39
CA ILE A 15 -27.24 -6.38 22.23
C ILE A 15 -26.45 -7.12 23.33
N ALA A 16 -26.92 -7.12 24.57
CA ALA A 16 -26.28 -7.86 25.66
C ALA A 16 -26.42 -9.40 25.51
N VAL A 17 -27.45 -9.88 24.83
CA VAL A 17 -27.65 -11.33 24.59
C VAL A 17 -26.77 -11.80 23.42
N ILE A 18 -26.52 -10.95 22.41
CA ILE A 18 -25.59 -11.27 21.31
C ILE A 18 -24.15 -11.17 21.80
N ALA A 19 -23.77 -10.13 22.56
CA ALA A 19 -22.47 -10.03 23.19
C ALA A 19 -22.23 -11.07 24.30
N GLY A 20 -23.30 -11.49 25.04
CA GLY A 20 -23.23 -12.52 26.07
C GLY A 20 -23.15 -13.94 25.51
N ALA A 21 -23.60 -14.20 24.29
CA ALA A 21 -23.42 -15.48 23.61
C ALA A 21 -22.00 -15.72 23.14
N VAL A 22 -21.23 -14.65 22.86
CA VAL A 22 -19.79 -14.71 22.54
C VAL A 22 -18.93 -14.86 23.81
N LEU A 23 -19.40 -14.40 24.99
CA LEU A 23 -18.63 -14.42 26.24
C LEU A 23 -18.92 -15.60 27.19
N MET A 24 -19.87 -16.49 26.89
CA MET A 24 -20.25 -17.62 27.77
C MET A 24 -20.35 -18.96 27.06
N GLY A 25 -19.41 -19.32 26.22
CA GLY A 25 -19.43 -20.62 25.60
C GLY A 25 -18.06 -21.19 25.36
N GLY A 26 -17.47 -21.84 26.35
CA GLY A 26 -16.48 -22.88 26.10
C GLY A 26 -17.17 -24.10 25.46
N SER A 27 -17.69 -23.95 24.25
CA SER A 27 -18.00 -24.99 23.28
C SER A 27 -17.70 -24.37 21.93
N SER A 28 -16.83 -25.00 21.13
CA SER A 28 -16.64 -24.71 19.71
C SER A 28 -18.04 -24.65 19.06
N THR A 29 -18.60 -23.45 18.96
CA THR A 29 -19.71 -23.23 18.04
C THR A 29 -19.09 -23.39 16.67
N HIS A 30 -19.28 -24.57 16.03
CA HIS A 30 -18.96 -24.73 14.61
C HIS A 30 -19.62 -23.57 13.88
N ARG A 31 -18.80 -22.66 13.32
CA ARG A 31 -19.27 -21.74 12.29
C ARG A 31 -19.90 -22.56 11.17
N ALA A 32 -20.88 -21.99 10.49
CA ALA A 32 -21.39 -22.63 9.29
C ALA A 32 -20.24 -22.73 8.27
N ASP A 33 -20.17 -23.85 7.55
CA ASP A 33 -19.07 -24.10 6.59
C ASP A 33 -19.00 -23.05 5.46
N ASP A 34 -20.09 -22.32 5.24
CA ASP A 34 -20.25 -21.26 4.25
C ASP A 34 -20.03 -19.83 4.82
N GLU A 35 -19.58 -19.72 6.06
CA GLU A 35 -19.20 -18.45 6.70
C GLU A 35 -17.69 -18.35 6.85
N LEU A 36 -17.14 -17.15 6.61
CA LEU A 36 -15.73 -16.79 6.76
C LEU A 36 -15.58 -15.59 7.68
N VAL A 37 -14.66 -15.66 8.65
CA VAL A 37 -14.31 -14.55 9.53
C VAL A 37 -12.81 -14.28 9.40
N VAL A 38 -12.46 -13.05 9.04
CA VAL A 38 -11.10 -12.66 8.71
C VAL A 38 -10.69 -11.43 9.50
N ALA A 39 -9.60 -11.53 10.27
CA ALA A 39 -8.92 -10.40 10.90
C ALA A 39 -7.67 -10.07 10.07
N ALA A 40 -7.87 -9.59 8.86
CA ALA A 40 -6.81 -9.33 7.88
C ALA A 40 -7.14 -8.10 7.04
N TYR A 41 -7.56 -7.02 7.71
CA TYR A 41 -7.81 -5.77 7.01
C TYR A 41 -6.50 -5.04 6.70
N SER A 42 -6.39 -4.52 5.48
CA SER A 42 -5.22 -3.79 5.02
C SER A 42 -5.12 -2.40 5.67
N HIS A 43 -3.94 -1.83 5.68
CA HIS A 43 -3.67 -0.41 5.98
C HIS A 43 -4.27 0.17 7.26
N GLY A 44 -4.18 -0.53 8.36
CA GLY A 44 -4.43 0.12 9.62
C GLY A 44 -5.88 0.06 10.10
N GLY A 45 -6.67 -0.88 9.61
CA GLY A 45 -7.95 -1.22 10.21
C GLY A 45 -9.16 -0.58 9.53
N GLU A 46 -10.06 0.00 10.31
CA GLU A 46 -11.34 0.52 9.84
C GLU A 46 -11.17 1.71 8.88
N PRO A 47 -11.83 1.74 7.70
CA PRO A 47 -11.74 2.87 6.78
C PRO A 47 -12.47 4.09 7.34
N GLU A 48 -11.79 5.24 7.45
CA GLU A 48 -12.37 6.47 8.00
C GLU A 48 -13.58 6.96 7.21
N ALA A 49 -13.48 6.96 5.88
CA ALA A 49 -14.55 7.35 4.96
C ALA A 49 -15.57 6.25 4.68
N GLY A 50 -15.43 5.08 5.33
CA GLY A 50 -16.23 3.89 5.02
C GLY A 50 -15.85 3.26 3.68
N PHE A 51 -16.81 2.54 3.08
CA PHE A 51 -16.58 1.66 1.92
C PHE A 51 -16.79 2.40 0.58
N ASP A 52 -16.25 3.61 0.48
CA ASP A 52 -16.35 4.46 -0.70
C ASP A 52 -15.04 4.43 -1.52
N PRO A 53 -15.04 3.85 -2.74
CA PRO A 53 -13.83 3.75 -3.56
C PRO A 53 -13.34 5.13 -4.07
N ILE A 54 -14.23 6.13 -4.20
CA ILE A 54 -13.85 7.49 -4.57
C ILE A 54 -13.08 8.18 -3.43
N LEU A 55 -13.33 7.78 -2.18
CA LEU A 55 -12.67 8.30 -0.99
C LEU A 55 -11.55 7.39 -0.45
N GLY A 56 -11.05 6.46 -1.26
CA GLY A 56 -9.87 5.65 -0.97
C GLY A 56 -10.15 4.21 -0.50
N TRP A 57 -11.41 3.76 -0.46
CA TRP A 57 -11.69 2.35 -0.15
C TRP A 57 -11.06 1.41 -1.19
N ASN A 58 -10.23 0.49 -0.72
CA ASN A 58 -9.59 -0.57 -1.52
C ASN A 58 -8.74 -0.09 -2.72
N TYR A 59 -8.09 1.03 -2.63
CA TYR A 59 -7.33 1.65 -3.72
C TYR A 59 -6.15 0.82 -4.27
N LEU A 60 -5.68 -0.20 -3.54
CA LEU A 60 -4.60 -1.11 -3.98
C LEU A 60 -5.00 -2.59 -3.88
N ALA A 61 -6.29 -2.88 -3.82
CA ALA A 61 -6.81 -4.22 -3.71
C ALA A 61 -8.04 -4.40 -4.60
N GLU A 62 -8.44 -5.64 -4.86
CA GLU A 62 -9.67 -5.92 -5.57
C GLU A 62 -10.87 -5.59 -4.67
N PRO A 63 -11.76 -4.66 -5.04
CA PRO A 63 -12.91 -4.32 -4.22
C PRO A 63 -13.89 -5.48 -4.13
N LEU A 64 -14.32 -5.78 -2.90
CA LEU A 64 -15.26 -6.86 -2.62
C LEU A 64 -16.71 -6.47 -2.93
N ILE A 65 -17.04 -5.17 -2.75
CA ILE A 65 -18.41 -4.63 -2.86
C ILE A 65 -18.67 -4.08 -4.27
N GLN A 66 -17.70 -3.37 -4.83
CA GLN A 66 -17.77 -2.80 -6.17
C GLN A 66 -17.09 -3.72 -7.19
N SER A 67 -17.25 -3.42 -8.47
CA SER A 67 -16.47 -4.01 -9.56
C SER A 67 -15.65 -2.93 -10.25
N THR A 68 -14.57 -3.33 -10.89
CA THR A 68 -13.63 -2.47 -11.63
C THR A 68 -13.76 -2.69 -13.13
N LEU A 69 -13.15 -1.85 -13.94
CA LEU A 69 -13.19 -2.01 -15.41
C LEU A 69 -12.36 -3.22 -15.84
N LEU A 70 -11.21 -3.42 -15.23
CA LEU A 70 -10.28 -4.53 -15.50
C LEU A 70 -9.93 -5.24 -14.19
N LYS A 71 -9.35 -6.43 -14.31
CA LYS A 71 -8.73 -7.15 -13.19
C LYS A 71 -7.26 -7.40 -13.49
N MET A 72 -6.41 -7.22 -12.48
CA MET A 72 -5.01 -7.63 -12.53
C MET A 72 -4.91 -9.15 -12.47
N THR A 73 -3.93 -9.72 -13.17
CA THR A 73 -3.58 -11.14 -13.07
C THR A 73 -2.30 -11.33 -12.26
N PRO A 74 -2.01 -12.53 -11.75
CA PRO A 74 -0.74 -12.82 -11.07
C PRO A 74 0.52 -12.51 -11.91
N ASN A 75 0.40 -12.49 -13.24
CA ASN A 75 1.47 -12.13 -14.16
C ASN A 75 1.54 -10.61 -14.45
N MET A 76 0.83 -9.78 -13.67
CA MET A 76 0.76 -8.32 -13.83
C MET A 76 0.24 -7.86 -15.21
N THR A 77 -0.64 -8.64 -15.81
CA THR A 77 -1.41 -8.29 -17.00
C THR A 77 -2.86 -8.03 -16.64
N TYR A 78 -3.65 -7.51 -17.58
CA TYR A 78 -5.05 -7.20 -17.33
C TYR A 78 -5.98 -8.14 -18.06
N THR A 79 -7.08 -8.50 -17.40
CA THR A 79 -8.26 -9.13 -18.00
C THR A 79 -9.45 -8.21 -17.88
N ASN A 80 -10.40 -8.33 -18.84
CA ASN A 80 -11.62 -7.55 -18.83
C ASN A 80 -12.55 -7.98 -17.69
N ASP A 81 -13.00 -6.99 -16.87
CA ASP A 81 -14.04 -7.20 -15.86
C ASP A 81 -15.33 -6.49 -16.31
N LEU A 82 -15.64 -5.25 -15.88
CA LEU A 82 -16.77 -4.49 -16.42
C LEU A 82 -16.58 -4.09 -17.89
N ALA A 83 -15.34 -3.85 -18.29
CA ALA A 83 -15.03 -3.60 -19.70
C ALA A 83 -15.26 -4.85 -20.54
N SER A 84 -15.89 -4.68 -21.71
CA SER A 84 -15.92 -5.71 -22.76
C SER A 84 -14.72 -5.59 -23.70
N SER A 85 -14.20 -4.39 -23.87
CA SER A 85 -12.96 -4.07 -24.59
C SER A 85 -12.44 -2.71 -24.17
N TRP A 86 -11.14 -2.49 -24.34
CA TRP A 86 -10.52 -1.19 -24.17
C TRP A 86 -9.34 -1.03 -25.14
N GLU A 87 -9.01 0.22 -25.44
CA GLU A 87 -7.85 0.58 -26.26
C GLU A 87 -7.32 1.95 -25.85
N ALA A 88 -6.03 2.17 -26.03
CA ALA A 88 -5.38 3.47 -25.90
C ALA A 88 -4.98 3.98 -27.28
N ASN A 89 -4.92 5.31 -27.46
CA ASN A 89 -4.32 5.89 -28.64
C ASN A 89 -2.77 5.78 -28.60
N ASP A 90 -2.11 6.03 -29.72
CA ASP A 90 -0.65 5.80 -29.90
C ASP A 90 0.23 6.61 -28.93
N ASN A 91 -0.27 7.69 -28.35
CA ASN A 91 0.47 8.57 -27.44
C ASN A 91 -0.06 8.56 -25.99
N PHE A 92 -0.92 7.62 -25.63
CA PHE A 92 -1.46 7.41 -24.28
C PHE A 92 -2.11 8.66 -23.67
N THR A 93 -2.77 9.49 -24.50
CA THR A 93 -3.56 10.65 -24.06
C THR A 93 -5.05 10.43 -24.14
N GLU A 94 -5.48 9.28 -24.65
CA GLU A 94 -6.90 8.91 -24.76
C GLU A 94 -7.06 7.40 -24.63
N TYR A 95 -8.03 7.00 -23.78
CA TYR A 95 -8.43 5.61 -23.62
C TYR A 95 -9.91 5.49 -23.95
N THR A 96 -10.28 4.48 -24.74
CA THR A 96 -11.65 4.15 -25.07
C THR A 96 -12.02 2.82 -24.44
N VAL A 97 -13.05 2.80 -23.59
CA VAL A 97 -13.50 1.62 -22.86
C VAL A 97 -14.96 1.35 -23.14
N LYS A 98 -15.26 0.18 -23.67
CA LYS A 98 -16.63 -0.29 -23.87
C LYS A 98 -17.08 -1.12 -22.69
N ILE A 99 -18.22 -0.78 -22.09
CA ILE A 99 -18.78 -1.44 -20.91
C ILE A 99 -19.67 -2.61 -21.34
N LYS A 100 -19.68 -3.69 -20.54
CA LYS A 100 -20.59 -4.83 -20.73
C LYS A 100 -22.02 -4.40 -20.47
N ASP A 101 -22.96 -4.93 -21.27
CA ASP A 101 -24.38 -4.70 -21.06
C ASP A 101 -24.97 -5.65 -20.01
N GLY A 102 -26.04 -5.21 -19.33
CA GLY A 102 -26.87 -6.04 -18.46
C GLY A 102 -26.32 -6.29 -17.05
N ILE A 103 -25.23 -5.63 -16.69
CA ILE A 103 -24.69 -5.66 -15.31
C ILE A 103 -25.59 -4.83 -14.40
N LYS A 104 -25.76 -5.28 -13.17
CA LYS A 104 -26.59 -4.61 -12.17
C LYS A 104 -25.83 -4.34 -10.89
N PHE A 105 -26.18 -3.22 -10.29
CA PHE A 105 -25.88 -2.96 -8.89
C PHE A 105 -26.79 -3.78 -7.95
N THR A 106 -26.38 -3.88 -6.68
CA THR A 106 -27.12 -4.61 -5.64
C THR A 106 -28.48 -4.00 -5.31
N ASP A 107 -28.77 -2.78 -5.74
CA ASP A 107 -30.10 -2.15 -5.66
C ASP A 107 -30.98 -2.41 -6.88
N ASN A 108 -30.53 -3.26 -7.84
CA ASN A 108 -31.14 -3.62 -9.10
C ASN A 108 -31.13 -2.52 -10.18
N THR A 109 -30.50 -1.38 -9.99
CA THR A 109 -30.23 -0.42 -11.06
C THR A 109 -29.20 -0.99 -12.05
N THR A 110 -29.22 -0.51 -13.28
CA THR A 110 -28.27 -0.98 -14.31
C THR A 110 -26.97 -0.20 -14.20
N LEU A 111 -25.84 -0.91 -14.25
CA LEU A 111 -24.52 -0.30 -14.37
C LEU A 111 -24.21 -0.06 -15.85
N ASP A 112 -23.86 1.16 -16.21
CA ASP A 112 -23.52 1.55 -17.58
C ASP A 112 -22.37 2.57 -17.66
N ALA A 113 -22.15 3.11 -18.87
CA ALA A 113 -21.08 4.07 -19.13
C ALA A 113 -21.23 5.40 -18.36
N GLU A 114 -22.45 5.80 -17.99
CA GLU A 114 -22.67 7.03 -17.20
C GLU A 114 -22.09 6.86 -15.78
N ASP A 115 -22.28 5.70 -15.16
CA ASP A 115 -21.72 5.39 -13.83
C ASP A 115 -20.19 5.41 -13.85
N VAL A 116 -19.60 4.85 -14.90
CA VAL A 116 -18.14 4.84 -15.09
C VAL A 116 -17.60 6.26 -15.26
N ALA A 117 -18.17 7.04 -16.18
CA ALA A 117 -17.73 8.42 -16.40
C ALA A 117 -17.90 9.29 -15.15
N PHE A 118 -19.03 9.13 -14.44
CA PHE A 118 -19.28 9.80 -13.17
C PHE A 118 -18.23 9.45 -12.12
N THR A 119 -17.94 8.17 -11.92
CA THR A 119 -17.00 7.68 -10.91
C THR A 119 -15.61 8.29 -11.10
N TYR A 120 -15.06 8.20 -12.32
CA TYR A 120 -13.72 8.72 -12.61
C TYR A 120 -13.64 10.25 -12.55
N ASN A 121 -14.62 10.97 -13.09
CA ASN A 121 -14.66 12.43 -13.02
C ASN A 121 -14.79 12.91 -11.56
N THR A 122 -15.58 12.21 -10.75
CA THR A 122 -15.74 12.55 -9.32
C THR A 122 -14.45 12.26 -8.56
N ALA A 123 -13.81 11.12 -8.75
CA ALA A 123 -12.53 10.80 -8.13
C ALA A 123 -11.44 11.84 -8.47
N ALA A 124 -11.34 12.25 -9.75
CA ALA A 124 -10.39 13.26 -10.20
C ALA A 124 -10.62 14.65 -9.58
N THR A 125 -11.88 15.00 -9.30
CA THR A 125 -12.23 16.34 -8.77
C THR A 125 -12.23 16.41 -7.25
N THR A 126 -12.49 15.31 -6.55
CA THR A 126 -12.46 15.30 -5.08
C THR A 126 -11.04 15.32 -4.53
N GLY A 127 -10.08 14.75 -5.26
CA GLY A 127 -8.69 14.61 -4.81
C GLY A 127 -8.53 13.77 -3.55
N ALA A 128 -9.57 13.04 -3.15
CA ALA A 128 -9.60 12.23 -1.94
C ALA A 128 -9.24 10.76 -2.20
N SER A 129 -9.17 10.36 -3.49
CA SER A 129 -8.70 9.03 -3.89
C SER A 129 -7.19 8.92 -3.66
N GLU A 130 -6.76 7.79 -3.14
CA GLU A 130 -5.33 7.44 -3.06
C GLU A 130 -4.71 7.15 -4.45
N LEU A 131 -5.54 6.95 -5.47
CA LEU A 131 -5.12 6.83 -6.86
C LEU A 131 -4.88 8.22 -7.47
N ASP A 132 -3.77 8.38 -8.18
CA ASP A 132 -3.44 9.63 -8.87
C ASP A 132 -4.24 9.79 -10.16
N PHE A 133 -5.19 10.71 -10.17
CA PHE A 133 -5.98 11.11 -11.35
C PHE A 133 -5.56 12.46 -11.95
N THR A 134 -4.39 13.00 -11.59
CA THR A 134 -3.93 14.32 -12.07
C THR A 134 -3.73 14.37 -13.60
N SER A 135 -3.53 13.23 -14.24
CA SER A 135 -3.49 13.13 -15.70
C SER A 135 -4.87 13.17 -16.37
N LEU A 136 -5.96 12.86 -15.65
CA LEU A 136 -7.31 12.83 -16.22
C LEU A 136 -7.86 14.24 -16.45
N GLU A 137 -8.14 14.59 -17.71
CA GLU A 137 -8.87 15.81 -18.08
C GLU A 137 -10.38 15.62 -17.90
N ASN A 138 -10.93 14.56 -18.49
CA ASN A 138 -12.32 14.15 -18.33
C ASN A 138 -12.59 12.74 -18.85
N ALA A 139 -13.68 12.13 -18.36
CA ALA A 139 -14.27 10.92 -18.88
C ALA A 139 -15.64 11.27 -19.49
N THR A 140 -15.89 10.90 -20.75
CA THR A 140 -17.10 11.29 -21.51
C THR A 140 -17.78 10.05 -22.07
N VAL A 141 -19.10 9.97 -21.89
CA VAL A 141 -19.90 8.89 -22.47
C VAL A 141 -20.12 9.14 -23.96
N THR A 142 -19.99 8.09 -24.74
CA THR A 142 -20.26 8.07 -26.19
C THR A 142 -21.28 6.98 -26.53
N GLU A 143 -21.58 6.78 -27.83
CA GLU A 143 -22.54 5.78 -28.27
C GLU A 143 -22.11 4.33 -27.85
N ASN A 144 -23.08 3.43 -27.79
CA ASN A 144 -22.88 2.00 -27.56
C ASN A 144 -22.23 1.64 -26.19
N ASN A 145 -22.65 2.32 -25.13
CA ASN A 145 -22.17 2.05 -23.76
C ASN A 145 -20.64 2.14 -23.64
N THR A 146 -20.08 3.22 -24.17
CA THR A 146 -18.63 3.45 -24.26
C THR A 146 -18.24 4.74 -23.56
N VAL A 147 -17.11 4.71 -22.83
CA VAL A 147 -16.50 5.87 -22.19
C VAL A 147 -15.18 6.19 -22.88
N VAL A 148 -14.95 7.46 -23.16
CA VAL A 148 -13.67 7.99 -23.62
C VAL A 148 -13.05 8.82 -22.50
N PHE A 149 -11.87 8.39 -22.04
CA PHE A 149 -11.05 9.08 -21.06
C PHE A 149 -10.02 9.92 -21.79
N LYS A 150 -10.04 11.24 -21.59
CA LYS A 150 -9.04 12.16 -22.12
C LYS A 150 -8.06 12.54 -21.02
N LEU A 151 -6.77 12.50 -21.35
CA LEU A 151 -5.70 12.87 -20.45
C LEU A 151 -5.04 14.18 -20.88
N ASN A 152 -4.58 14.98 -19.93
CA ASN A 152 -3.88 16.25 -20.15
C ASN A 152 -2.40 16.08 -20.50
N ARG A 153 -1.85 14.86 -20.34
CA ARG A 153 -0.51 14.44 -20.69
C ARG A 153 -0.48 12.95 -21.03
N PRO A 154 0.55 12.45 -21.73
CA PRO A 154 0.76 11.02 -21.88
C PRO A 154 0.79 10.33 -20.52
N ASP A 155 0.05 9.22 -20.39
CA ASP A 155 0.04 8.39 -19.19
C ASP A 155 -0.32 6.94 -19.57
N SER A 156 0.69 6.15 -19.92
CA SER A 156 0.51 4.74 -20.27
C SER A 156 0.13 3.88 -19.07
N THR A 157 0.33 4.39 -17.85
CA THR A 157 -0.03 3.70 -16.61
C THR A 157 -1.47 3.97 -16.17
N PHE A 158 -2.19 4.85 -16.87
CA PHE A 158 -3.58 5.16 -16.55
C PHE A 158 -4.48 3.92 -16.55
N VAL A 159 -4.12 2.90 -17.34
CA VAL A 159 -4.80 1.60 -17.37
C VAL A 159 -4.79 0.87 -16.01
N ASP A 160 -3.78 1.09 -15.17
CA ASP A 160 -3.72 0.51 -13.82
C ASP A 160 -4.91 0.95 -12.97
N LYS A 161 -5.36 2.20 -13.13
CA LYS A 161 -6.52 2.76 -12.43
C LYS A 161 -7.84 2.08 -12.80
N PHE A 162 -7.89 1.45 -13.99
CA PHE A 162 -9.04 0.64 -14.40
C PHE A 162 -9.18 -0.66 -13.60
N ALA A 163 -8.11 -1.13 -12.96
CA ALA A 163 -8.13 -2.33 -12.15
C ALA A 163 -8.39 -2.08 -10.65
N TYR A 164 -8.32 -0.83 -10.20
CA TYR A 164 -8.41 -0.53 -8.77
C TYR A 164 -9.62 0.33 -8.38
N LEU A 165 -10.09 1.24 -9.24
CA LEU A 165 -11.22 2.09 -8.88
C LEU A 165 -12.55 1.34 -9.06
N GLY A 166 -13.22 1.06 -7.95
CA GLY A 166 -14.57 0.48 -7.95
C GLY A 166 -15.62 1.46 -8.48
N ILE A 167 -16.55 0.98 -9.30
CA ILE A 167 -17.59 1.80 -9.91
C ILE A 167 -18.78 1.97 -8.96
N VAL A 168 -19.26 3.21 -8.82
CA VAL A 168 -20.40 3.59 -7.99
C VAL A 168 -21.60 4.02 -8.86
N PRO A 169 -22.86 3.87 -8.37
CA PRO A 169 -24.05 4.26 -9.12
C PRO A 169 -24.20 5.80 -9.15
N SER A 170 -24.13 6.40 -10.34
CA SER A 170 -24.17 7.85 -10.55
C SER A 170 -25.45 8.52 -10.04
N ASP A 171 -26.60 7.86 -10.24
CA ASP A 171 -27.92 8.38 -9.89
C ASP A 171 -28.20 8.47 -8.38
N SER A 172 -27.54 7.60 -7.57
CA SER A 172 -27.80 7.50 -6.12
C SER A 172 -26.59 7.81 -5.26
N TYR A 173 -25.41 8.05 -5.85
CA TYR A 173 -24.21 8.35 -5.10
C TYR A 173 -24.32 9.66 -4.30
N ASN A 174 -23.91 9.59 -3.06
CA ASN A 174 -23.77 10.74 -2.18
C ASN A 174 -22.54 10.54 -1.29
N ASN A 175 -21.55 11.41 -1.41
CA ASN A 175 -20.26 11.31 -0.74
C ASN A 175 -20.32 11.33 0.80
N GLU A 176 -21.41 11.85 1.41
CA GLU A 176 -21.58 11.85 2.86
C GLU A 176 -22.13 10.54 3.40
N THR A 177 -22.82 9.75 2.56
CA THR A 177 -23.58 8.57 3.03
C THR A 177 -23.18 7.27 2.35
N TYR A 178 -22.59 7.33 1.15
CA TYR A 178 -22.25 6.14 0.37
C TYR A 178 -21.32 5.19 1.14
N GLY A 179 -20.24 5.71 1.76
CA GLY A 179 -19.30 4.88 2.50
C GLY A 179 -19.92 4.09 3.66
N SER A 180 -21.04 4.56 4.22
CA SER A 180 -21.76 3.87 5.30
C SER A 180 -22.84 2.89 4.81
N ASN A 181 -23.23 2.97 3.54
CA ASN A 181 -24.23 2.09 2.93
C ASN A 181 -23.94 1.93 1.42
N PRO A 182 -22.81 1.31 1.07
CA PRO A 182 -22.38 1.23 -0.32
C PRO A 182 -23.30 0.33 -1.16
N VAL A 183 -23.53 0.75 -2.39
CA VAL A 183 -24.20 0.00 -3.44
C VAL A 183 -23.18 -0.32 -4.51
N GLY A 184 -22.90 -1.59 -4.73
CA GLY A 184 -21.89 -2.05 -5.67
C GLY A 184 -22.39 -3.15 -6.59
N SER A 185 -21.53 -3.61 -7.49
CA SER A 185 -21.78 -4.71 -8.43
C SER A 185 -20.83 -5.89 -8.23
N GLY A 186 -20.08 -5.88 -7.13
CA GLY A 186 -19.05 -6.87 -6.80
C GLY A 186 -19.57 -8.20 -6.30
N PRO A 187 -18.65 -9.12 -5.93
CA PRO A 187 -18.98 -10.48 -5.48
C PRO A 187 -19.73 -10.53 -4.14
N TYR A 188 -19.54 -9.52 -3.33
CA TYR A 188 -20.23 -9.38 -2.05
C TYR A 188 -21.07 -8.09 -2.01
N LYS A 189 -22.15 -8.12 -1.27
CA LYS A 189 -22.98 -6.96 -0.94
C LYS A 189 -22.79 -6.59 0.53
N PHE A 190 -22.80 -5.31 0.82
CA PHE A 190 -22.74 -4.76 2.15
C PHE A 190 -24.02 -5.14 2.95
N VAL A 191 -23.84 -5.52 4.21
CA VAL A 191 -24.93 -5.82 5.14
C VAL A 191 -24.90 -4.89 6.33
N GLN A 192 -23.75 -4.79 7.01
CA GLN A 192 -23.64 -4.07 8.27
C GLN A 192 -22.20 -3.61 8.52
N TRP A 193 -22.08 -2.44 9.10
CA TRP A 193 -20.81 -1.91 9.62
C TRP A 193 -20.98 -1.59 11.10
N ASP A 194 -20.28 -2.32 11.95
CA ASP A 194 -20.16 -2.04 13.36
C ASP A 194 -18.86 -1.26 13.59
N LYS A 195 -18.95 0.08 13.65
CA LYS A 195 -17.80 0.97 13.74
C LYS A 195 -16.85 0.56 14.87
N GLY A 196 -15.55 0.51 14.55
CA GLY A 196 -14.50 0.08 15.46
C GLY A 196 -14.45 -1.43 15.72
N GLN A 197 -15.25 -2.24 15.02
CA GLN A 197 -15.32 -3.69 15.26
C GLN A 197 -15.21 -4.50 13.97
N GLN A 198 -16.19 -4.36 13.05
CA GLN A 198 -16.29 -5.26 11.89
C GLN A 198 -17.14 -4.69 10.76
N VAL A 199 -16.96 -5.26 9.57
CA VAL A 199 -17.93 -5.20 8.49
C VAL A 199 -18.45 -6.61 8.17
N ILE A 200 -19.73 -6.71 7.89
CA ILE A 200 -20.41 -7.94 7.48
C ILE A 200 -20.86 -7.79 6.03
N LEU A 201 -20.42 -8.73 5.22
CA LEU A 201 -20.75 -8.82 3.80
C LEU A 201 -21.48 -10.14 3.54
N GLU A 202 -22.41 -10.15 2.59
CA GLU A 202 -23.05 -11.35 2.07
C GLU A 202 -22.76 -11.52 0.59
N LYS A 203 -22.65 -12.77 0.14
CA LYS A 203 -22.47 -13.08 -1.27
C LYS A 203 -23.56 -12.42 -2.12
N ASN A 204 -23.14 -11.77 -3.19
CA ASN A 204 -24.05 -11.20 -4.18
C ASN A 204 -24.48 -12.30 -5.17
N PRO A 205 -25.74 -12.80 -5.09
CA PRO A 205 -26.19 -13.89 -5.95
C PRO A 205 -26.31 -13.47 -7.42
N ASP A 206 -26.40 -12.17 -7.69
CA ASP A 206 -26.52 -11.59 -9.03
C ASP A 206 -25.17 -11.15 -9.60
N TYR A 207 -24.05 -11.46 -8.92
CA TYR A 207 -22.73 -11.15 -9.41
C TYR A 207 -22.45 -11.88 -10.73
N TYR A 208 -22.02 -11.13 -11.72
CA TYR A 208 -21.83 -11.60 -13.11
C TYR A 208 -20.53 -12.42 -13.31
N GLY A 209 -19.60 -12.37 -12.36
CA GLY A 209 -18.31 -13.06 -12.40
C GLY A 209 -18.33 -14.43 -11.71
N LYS A 210 -17.12 -14.94 -11.38
CA LYS A 210 -16.98 -16.17 -10.59
C LYS A 210 -17.52 -15.96 -9.18
N GLN A 211 -18.48 -16.78 -8.80
CA GLN A 211 -19.07 -16.71 -7.46
C GLN A 211 -18.10 -17.21 -6.39
N PRO A 212 -17.89 -16.48 -5.27
CA PRO A 212 -17.14 -17.00 -4.13
C PRO A 212 -17.89 -18.17 -3.47
N GLU A 213 -17.16 -19.06 -2.79
CA GLU A 213 -17.76 -20.19 -2.07
C GLU A 213 -18.56 -19.73 -0.85
N PHE A 214 -18.01 -18.80 -0.08
CA PHE A 214 -18.57 -18.37 1.19
C PHE A 214 -19.76 -17.43 1.01
N ASN A 215 -20.89 -17.75 1.67
CA ASN A 215 -22.10 -16.94 1.62
C ASN A 215 -22.03 -15.69 2.50
N LYS A 216 -21.19 -15.73 3.54
CA LYS A 216 -21.01 -14.62 4.46
C LYS A 216 -19.52 -14.41 4.74
N LEU A 217 -19.09 -13.16 4.65
CA LEU A 217 -17.75 -12.72 4.99
C LEU A 217 -17.85 -11.65 6.08
N THR A 218 -17.23 -11.91 7.23
CA THR A 218 -17.07 -10.94 8.32
C THR A 218 -15.59 -10.54 8.38
N ILE A 219 -15.30 -9.25 8.22
CA ILE A 219 -13.95 -8.71 8.36
C ILE A 219 -13.87 -7.95 9.67
N LEU A 220 -13.03 -8.42 10.58
CA LEU A 220 -12.76 -7.75 11.87
C LEU A 220 -11.68 -6.68 11.66
N PHE A 221 -11.89 -5.50 12.24
CA PHE A 221 -10.88 -4.41 12.22
C PHE A 221 -9.84 -4.61 13.31
N GLU A 222 -9.31 -5.82 13.37
CA GLU A 222 -8.29 -6.21 14.33
C GLU A 222 -6.91 -6.26 13.65
N MET A 223 -5.89 -5.80 14.38
CA MET A 223 -4.51 -5.79 13.93
C MET A 223 -3.57 -6.31 15.00
N ASN A 224 -2.37 -6.70 14.63
CA ASN A 224 -1.27 -7.04 15.52
C ASN A 224 -1.67 -8.09 16.58
N ASP A 225 -1.53 -7.73 17.84
CA ASP A 225 -1.81 -8.62 18.98
C ASP A 225 -3.29 -9.04 19.07
N ALA A 226 -4.21 -8.19 18.64
CA ALA A 226 -5.64 -8.51 18.65
C ALA A 226 -5.94 -9.64 17.63
N ALA A 227 -5.51 -9.49 16.39
CA ALA A 227 -5.68 -10.52 15.36
C ALA A 227 -4.99 -11.85 15.74
N PHE A 228 -3.78 -11.79 16.30
CA PHE A 228 -3.08 -12.97 16.81
C PHE A 228 -3.87 -13.69 17.93
N ASN A 229 -4.44 -12.92 18.88
CA ASN A 229 -5.22 -13.49 19.96
C ASN A 229 -6.55 -14.09 19.46
N SER A 230 -7.19 -13.47 18.46
CA SER A 230 -8.41 -14.01 17.84
C SER A 230 -8.15 -15.34 17.13
N ALA A 231 -6.99 -15.50 16.48
CA ALA A 231 -6.56 -16.81 15.95
C ALA A 231 -6.32 -17.82 17.08
N LYS A 232 -5.61 -17.45 18.16
CA LYS A 232 -5.38 -18.34 19.33
C LYS A 232 -6.66 -18.80 20.01
N ASN A 233 -7.70 -17.98 19.98
CA ASN A 233 -9.01 -18.30 20.55
C ASN A 233 -9.93 -19.02 19.55
N HIS A 234 -9.48 -19.27 18.30
CA HIS A 234 -10.26 -19.85 17.21
C HIS A 234 -11.51 -19.00 16.86
N GLU A 235 -11.38 -17.68 16.95
CA GLU A 235 -12.46 -16.73 16.65
C GLU A 235 -12.49 -16.32 15.17
N VAL A 236 -11.39 -16.54 14.43
CA VAL A 236 -11.22 -16.18 13.01
C VAL A 236 -10.75 -17.37 12.18
N ASP A 237 -10.96 -17.32 10.88
CA ASP A 237 -10.41 -18.30 9.93
C ASP A 237 -9.04 -17.85 9.40
N VAL A 238 -8.85 -16.54 9.27
CA VAL A 238 -7.58 -15.93 8.85
C VAL A 238 -7.27 -14.74 9.76
N ALA A 239 -6.01 -14.64 10.19
CA ALA A 239 -5.52 -13.52 10.98
C ALA A 239 -4.23 -12.97 10.39
N ALA A 240 -4.22 -11.70 9.96
CA ALA A 240 -3.00 -10.99 9.59
C ALA A 240 -2.19 -10.64 10.85
N VAL A 241 -0.90 -10.95 10.85
CA VAL A 241 -0.03 -10.74 12.00
C VAL A 241 1.31 -10.12 11.57
N PRO A 242 1.94 -9.31 12.44
CA PRO A 242 3.30 -8.86 12.22
C PRO A 242 4.28 -10.03 12.10
N LEU A 243 5.36 -9.84 11.34
CA LEU A 243 6.43 -10.85 11.19
C LEU A 243 7.06 -11.28 12.52
N ALA A 244 6.88 -10.50 13.59
CA ALA A 244 7.26 -10.90 14.94
C ALA A 244 6.59 -12.20 15.41
N TYR A 245 5.42 -12.53 14.90
CA TYR A 245 4.67 -13.75 15.20
C TYR A 245 4.89 -14.89 14.20
N ALA A 246 5.66 -14.67 13.13
CA ALA A 246 5.81 -15.65 12.05
C ALA A 246 6.44 -16.98 12.49
N ASN A 247 7.15 -17.02 13.62
CA ASN A 247 7.72 -18.24 14.21
C ASN A 247 6.83 -18.85 15.32
N GLU A 248 5.71 -18.22 15.63
CA GLU A 248 4.75 -18.77 16.60
C GLU A 248 3.92 -19.89 15.96
N THR A 249 3.36 -20.75 16.80
CA THR A 249 2.47 -21.84 16.38
C THR A 249 1.14 -21.75 17.10
N ILE A 250 0.06 -21.88 16.35
CA ILE A 250 -1.29 -21.98 16.86
C ILE A 250 -1.87 -23.35 16.45
N GLU A 251 -2.39 -24.12 17.41
CA GLU A 251 -3.02 -25.41 17.11
C GLU A 251 -4.20 -25.19 16.14
N GLY A 252 -4.28 -25.98 15.06
CA GLY A 252 -5.32 -25.87 14.05
C GLY A 252 -5.11 -24.78 13.00
N TYR A 253 -3.96 -24.07 13.01
CA TYR A 253 -3.61 -23.08 11.99
C TYR A 253 -2.28 -23.40 11.33
N ASN A 254 -2.16 -22.97 10.09
CA ASN A 254 -0.90 -22.88 9.35
C ASN A 254 -0.45 -21.40 9.31
N MET A 255 0.86 -21.17 9.39
CA MET A 255 1.43 -19.86 9.07
C MET A 255 1.66 -19.79 7.55
N SER A 256 0.99 -18.86 6.90
CA SER A 256 1.22 -18.48 5.50
C SER A 256 2.03 -17.19 5.46
N LEU A 257 3.11 -17.17 4.69
CA LEU A 257 4.00 -16.02 4.49
C LEU A 257 3.97 -15.63 3.02
N LEU A 258 3.06 -14.74 2.67
CA LEU A 258 2.88 -14.31 1.29
C LEU A 258 3.96 -13.33 0.86
N ASP A 259 4.44 -13.51 -0.36
CA ASP A 259 5.35 -12.57 -1.00
C ASP A 259 4.63 -11.26 -1.32
N THR A 260 5.35 -10.15 -1.15
CA THR A 260 4.85 -8.81 -1.43
C THR A 260 5.80 -8.07 -2.37
N ILE A 261 5.32 -6.96 -2.91
CA ILE A 261 6.16 -5.95 -3.56
C ILE A 261 6.35 -4.73 -2.65
N ASP A 262 6.13 -4.90 -1.34
CA ASP A 262 6.23 -3.86 -0.31
C ASP A 262 7.68 -3.73 0.18
N VAL A 263 8.31 -2.59 -0.11
CA VAL A 263 9.69 -2.27 0.25
C VAL A 263 9.73 -1.24 1.37
N ARG A 264 10.63 -1.42 2.33
CA ARG A 264 10.90 -0.47 3.42
C ARG A 264 12.16 0.32 3.17
N GLY A 265 12.11 1.62 3.47
CA GLY A 265 13.27 2.49 3.33
C GLY A 265 13.07 3.85 3.99
N LEU A 266 14.14 4.65 4.00
CA LEU A 266 14.14 6.03 4.49
C LEU A 266 14.31 7.00 3.35
N SER A 267 13.46 8.04 3.29
CA SER A 267 13.75 9.21 2.45
C SER A 267 14.95 9.98 3.03
N LEU A 268 15.83 10.45 2.16
CA LEU A 268 17.01 11.24 2.56
C LEU A 268 16.99 12.58 1.79
N PRO A 269 16.37 13.66 2.33
CA PRO A 269 16.29 14.93 1.64
C PRO A 269 17.63 15.40 1.09
N VAL A 270 17.69 15.63 -0.23
CA VAL A 270 18.96 15.92 -0.95
C VAL A 270 19.31 17.41 -1.01
N VAL A 271 18.44 18.28 -0.54
CA VAL A 271 18.62 19.73 -0.54
C VAL A 271 18.87 20.29 0.86
N ASN A 272 19.65 21.38 0.95
CA ASN A 272 19.86 22.07 2.21
C ASN A 272 18.59 22.81 2.66
N ASN A 273 18.38 22.87 3.96
CA ASN A 273 17.38 23.78 4.52
C ASN A 273 17.86 25.23 4.37
N THR A 274 17.26 25.94 3.44
CA THR A 274 17.53 27.37 3.16
C THR A 274 16.42 28.29 3.66
N GLY A 275 15.44 27.73 4.41
CA GLY A 275 14.25 28.43 4.86
C GLY A 275 13.09 28.37 3.87
N ASN A 276 13.18 27.57 2.81
CA ASN A 276 12.05 27.27 1.93
C ASN A 276 11.04 26.39 2.66
N THR A 277 9.77 26.56 2.32
CA THR A 277 8.64 25.80 2.89
C THR A 277 7.70 25.32 1.79
N THR A 278 6.92 24.29 2.11
CA THR A 278 5.76 23.86 1.32
C THR A 278 4.67 24.94 1.33
N GLU A 279 3.59 24.76 0.58
CA GLU A 279 2.43 25.65 0.61
C GLU A 279 1.78 25.71 2.01
N GLU A 280 1.82 24.61 2.76
CA GLU A 280 1.32 24.51 4.14
C GLU A 280 2.27 25.14 5.18
N GLY A 281 3.46 25.57 4.75
CA GLY A 281 4.48 26.18 5.61
C GLY A 281 5.46 25.21 6.25
N ASN A 282 5.46 23.94 5.87
CA ASN A 282 6.36 22.92 6.38
C ASN A 282 7.78 23.08 5.79
N PRO A 283 8.86 22.81 6.55
CA PRO A 283 10.23 23.03 6.09
C PRO A 283 10.61 22.07 4.95
N ILE A 284 11.43 22.57 4.02
CA ILE A 284 12.07 21.77 2.94
C ILE A 284 13.57 21.76 3.15
N GLY A 285 14.18 20.56 3.07
CA GLY A 285 15.62 20.37 3.10
C GLY A 285 16.19 20.04 4.49
N ASN A 286 17.34 19.36 4.48
CA ASN A 286 18.07 18.92 5.65
C ASN A 286 19.56 19.16 5.47
N ASN A 287 20.19 19.90 6.41
CA ASN A 287 21.59 20.31 6.26
C ASN A 287 22.60 19.17 6.44
N VAL A 288 22.19 18.02 6.93
CA VAL A 288 23.04 16.82 7.09
C VAL A 288 22.86 15.89 5.89
N THR A 289 21.62 15.48 5.60
CA THR A 289 21.35 14.55 4.49
C THR A 289 21.54 15.19 3.11
N ALA A 290 21.52 16.52 2.99
CA ALA A 290 21.87 17.20 1.75
C ALA A 290 23.30 16.94 1.29
N ASP A 291 24.22 16.62 2.21
CA ASP A 291 25.59 16.20 1.84
C ASP A 291 25.56 14.76 1.32
N LYS A 292 25.98 14.58 0.06
CA LYS A 292 25.97 13.28 -0.60
C LYS A 292 26.82 12.23 0.15
N ALA A 293 27.91 12.64 0.79
CA ALA A 293 28.76 11.72 1.55
C ALA A 293 28.01 11.07 2.73
N ILE A 294 27.11 11.80 3.38
CA ILE A 294 26.23 11.23 4.42
C ILE A 294 25.30 10.17 3.83
N ARG A 295 24.63 10.49 2.72
CA ARG A 295 23.69 9.55 2.09
C ARG A 295 24.39 8.30 1.54
N GLU A 296 25.55 8.47 0.91
CA GLU A 296 26.36 7.33 0.46
C GLU A 296 26.89 6.49 1.64
N ALA A 297 27.37 7.13 2.70
CA ALA A 297 27.86 6.42 3.88
C ALA A 297 26.74 5.57 4.51
N LEU A 298 25.52 6.11 4.65
CA LEU A 298 24.35 5.34 5.10
C LEU A 298 24.08 4.16 4.18
N ASN A 299 24.07 4.39 2.86
CA ASN A 299 23.74 3.36 1.89
C ASN A 299 24.75 2.21 1.82
N TYR A 300 26.06 2.48 1.98
CA TYR A 300 27.08 1.44 1.95
C TYR A 300 27.37 0.85 3.34
N GLY A 301 27.19 1.62 4.42
CA GLY A 301 27.51 1.20 5.78
C GLY A 301 26.41 0.39 6.46
N ILE A 302 25.13 0.65 6.12
CA ILE A 302 24.01 -0.09 6.69
C ILE A 302 23.98 -1.51 6.13
N ASN A 303 23.84 -2.50 7.02
CA ASN A 303 23.77 -3.92 6.70
C ASN A 303 22.29 -4.35 6.60
N ARG A 304 21.77 -4.42 5.39
CA ARG A 304 20.39 -4.82 5.09
C ARG A 304 20.12 -6.27 5.41
N THR A 305 21.12 -7.12 5.21
CA THR A 305 21.03 -8.54 5.60
C THR A 305 20.80 -8.69 7.09
N ALA A 306 21.49 -7.91 7.92
CA ALA A 306 21.28 -7.91 9.38
C ALA A 306 19.90 -7.33 9.75
N ILE A 307 19.40 -6.32 9.04
CA ILE A 307 18.03 -5.81 9.23
C ILE A 307 17.01 -6.89 8.89
N SER A 308 17.17 -7.59 7.76
CA SER A 308 16.29 -8.70 7.37
C SER A 308 16.29 -9.80 8.45
N GLN A 309 17.45 -10.19 8.97
CA GLN A 309 17.57 -11.24 10.00
C GLN A 309 17.02 -10.80 11.37
N GLY A 310 17.24 -9.56 11.77
CA GLY A 310 16.83 -9.03 13.07
C GLY A 310 15.44 -8.39 13.04
N ALA A 311 15.30 -7.24 12.40
CA ALA A 311 14.07 -6.45 12.42
C ALA A 311 12.89 -7.12 11.69
N LEU A 312 13.18 -7.93 10.64
CA LEU A 312 12.18 -8.66 9.85
C LEU A 312 12.16 -10.17 10.16
N ASN A 313 12.76 -10.61 11.27
CA ASN A 313 12.79 -12.02 11.74
C ASN A 313 13.26 -13.05 10.68
N GLY A 314 14.09 -12.65 9.73
CA GLY A 314 14.57 -13.50 8.63
C GLY A 314 13.61 -13.62 7.45
N PHE A 315 12.50 -12.91 7.46
CA PHE A 315 11.46 -12.96 6.41
C PHE A 315 11.48 -11.76 5.46
N GLY A 316 12.53 -10.93 5.52
CA GLY A 316 12.76 -9.84 4.58
C GLY A 316 13.75 -10.24 3.49
N TYR A 317 13.69 -9.57 2.36
CA TYR A 317 14.68 -9.64 1.28
C TYR A 317 15.41 -8.30 1.19
N PRO A 318 16.76 -8.24 1.32
CA PRO A 318 17.51 -7.00 1.18
C PRO A 318 17.23 -6.32 -0.16
N ASN A 319 16.94 -5.03 -0.15
CA ASN A 319 16.64 -4.26 -1.34
C ASN A 319 17.35 -2.90 -1.27
N PHE A 320 17.82 -2.40 -2.43
CA PHE A 320 18.65 -1.21 -2.54
C PHE A 320 18.05 -0.11 -3.41
N ASP A 321 16.97 -0.37 -4.16
CA ASP A 321 16.44 0.58 -5.14
C ASP A 321 14.95 0.96 -4.94
N GLY A 322 14.27 0.37 -3.95
CA GLY A 322 12.86 0.66 -3.69
C GLY A 322 11.87 -0.03 -4.62
N ILE A 323 12.36 -0.81 -5.57
CA ILE A 323 11.56 -1.63 -6.48
C ILE A 323 11.75 -3.08 -6.06
N ALA A 324 10.65 -3.79 -5.78
CA ALA A 324 10.73 -5.19 -5.41
C ALA A 324 11.35 -6.03 -6.55
N HIS A 325 12.20 -6.97 -6.19
CA HIS A 325 12.99 -7.75 -7.15
C HIS A 325 12.14 -8.59 -8.12
N GLN A 326 10.87 -8.86 -7.78
CA GLN A 326 9.92 -9.59 -8.64
C GLN A 326 9.37 -8.71 -9.78
N LEU A 327 9.48 -7.39 -9.68
CA LEU A 327 8.95 -6.48 -10.68
C LEU A 327 9.87 -6.40 -11.90
N PRO A 328 9.31 -6.41 -13.12
CA PRO A 328 10.11 -6.46 -14.35
C PRO A 328 10.95 -5.21 -14.63
N TRP A 329 10.73 -4.15 -13.88
CA TRP A 329 11.54 -2.91 -13.96
C TRP A 329 12.52 -2.75 -12.79
N ALA A 330 12.73 -3.78 -11.95
CA ALA A 330 13.79 -3.79 -10.95
C ALA A 330 15.17 -3.67 -11.61
N ASN A 331 16.09 -2.94 -10.96
CA ASN A 331 17.43 -2.72 -11.51
C ASN A 331 18.45 -3.66 -10.87
N ASP A 332 18.92 -4.65 -11.64
CA ASP A 332 19.86 -5.67 -11.17
C ASP A 332 21.23 -5.09 -10.78
N GLU A 333 21.70 -4.00 -11.42
CA GLU A 333 23.00 -3.38 -11.09
C GLU A 333 22.96 -2.75 -9.69
N VAL A 334 21.83 -2.14 -9.33
CA VAL A 334 21.63 -1.54 -8.01
C VAL A 334 21.66 -2.59 -6.91
N ASN A 335 21.04 -3.73 -7.13
CA ASN A 335 20.95 -4.80 -6.12
C ASN A 335 22.25 -5.61 -5.95
N ASN A 336 23.29 -5.34 -6.75
CA ASN A 336 24.61 -5.99 -6.66
C ASN A 336 25.68 -5.15 -5.91
N ILE A 337 25.32 -4.06 -5.24
CA ILE A 337 26.28 -3.27 -4.46
C ILE A 337 26.64 -3.95 -3.13
N SER A 338 27.78 -3.54 -2.53
CA SER A 338 28.21 -4.07 -1.24
C SER A 338 27.27 -3.63 -0.10
N ASP A 339 26.95 -4.55 0.81
CA ASP A 339 26.07 -4.34 1.96
C ASP A 339 26.89 -4.34 3.26
N GLY A 340 26.64 -3.40 4.17
CA GLY A 340 27.24 -3.36 5.50
C GLY A 340 28.74 -3.09 5.53
N ASP A 341 29.27 -2.34 4.55
CA ASP A 341 30.70 -1.99 4.46
C ASP A 341 31.02 -0.74 5.31
N VAL A 342 31.17 -0.95 6.61
CA VAL A 342 31.47 0.10 7.60
C VAL A 342 32.75 0.86 7.28
N GLU A 343 33.81 0.18 6.81
CA GLU A 343 35.07 0.83 6.49
C GLU A 343 34.96 1.72 5.25
N ARG A 344 34.21 1.29 4.26
CA ARG A 344 33.88 2.11 3.10
C ARG A 344 33.05 3.34 3.50
N ALA A 345 32.06 3.18 4.39
CA ALA A 345 31.26 4.29 4.90
C ALA A 345 32.13 5.34 5.62
N LYS A 346 33.05 4.92 6.47
CA LYS A 346 34.04 5.82 7.13
C LYS A 346 34.92 6.53 6.11
N GLN A 347 35.37 5.84 5.07
CA GLN A 347 36.20 6.45 4.01
C GLN A 347 35.41 7.49 3.22
N ILE A 348 34.16 7.21 2.86
CA ILE A 348 33.26 8.15 2.17
C ILE A 348 33.08 9.42 3.01
N LEU A 349 32.80 9.28 4.31
CA LEU A 349 32.67 10.43 5.22
C LEU A 349 33.94 11.26 5.27
N LYS A 350 35.08 10.61 5.43
CA LYS A 350 36.38 11.28 5.47
C LYS A 350 36.70 12.03 4.17
N ASP A 351 36.47 11.40 3.02
CA ASP A 351 36.70 12.02 1.69
C ASP A 351 35.72 13.19 1.47
N GLY A 352 34.51 13.10 2.07
CA GLY A 352 33.51 14.16 2.10
C GLY A 352 33.83 15.28 3.11
N GLY A 353 34.91 15.18 3.87
CA GLY A 353 35.36 16.19 4.86
C GLY A 353 34.60 16.10 6.19
N TRP A 354 34.03 14.96 6.52
CA TRP A 354 33.40 14.65 7.80
C TRP A 354 34.42 13.94 8.70
N GLU A 355 34.75 14.53 9.85
CA GLU A 355 35.73 13.99 10.81
C GLU A 355 35.22 14.17 12.25
N ASP A 356 35.48 13.21 13.13
CA ASP A 356 35.24 13.34 14.57
C ASP A 356 36.35 14.23 15.18
N THR A 357 36.03 15.50 15.34
CA THR A 357 36.97 16.53 15.80
C THR A 357 36.98 16.71 17.32
N ASN A 358 35.98 16.19 18.01
CA ASN A 358 35.82 16.36 19.47
C ASN A 358 36.02 15.06 20.24
N GLY A 359 36.04 13.89 19.57
CA GLY A 359 36.28 12.57 20.16
C GLY A 359 35.03 11.95 20.76
N ASP A 360 33.82 12.39 20.36
CA ASP A 360 32.54 11.83 20.85
C ASP A 360 32.04 10.63 20.01
N GLY A 361 32.76 10.30 18.96
CA GLY A 361 32.45 9.18 18.07
C GLY A 361 31.50 9.54 16.91
N ILE A 362 31.06 10.79 16.81
CA ILE A 362 30.21 11.28 15.72
C ILE A 362 30.99 12.32 14.92
N VAL A 363 30.91 12.22 13.61
CA VAL A 363 31.69 13.10 12.73
C VAL A 363 31.02 14.47 12.55
N GLU A 364 31.85 15.50 12.33
CA GLU A 364 31.41 16.88 12.04
C GLU A 364 32.02 17.39 10.76
N LYS A 365 31.32 18.33 10.12
CA LYS A 365 31.80 19.11 8.98
C LYS A 365 31.36 20.56 9.12
N ASN A 366 32.35 21.49 9.11
CA ASN A 366 32.08 22.93 9.25
C ASN A 366 31.25 23.29 10.50
N GLY A 367 31.42 22.55 11.61
CA GLY A 367 30.68 22.75 12.85
C GLY A 367 29.28 22.13 12.88
N THR A 368 28.87 21.46 11.81
CA THR A 368 27.61 20.69 11.77
C THR A 368 27.91 19.25 12.14
N LYS A 369 27.25 18.72 13.18
CA LYS A 369 27.32 17.33 13.62
C LYS A 369 26.52 16.43 12.67
N ALA A 370 27.03 15.25 12.33
CA ALA A 370 26.30 14.24 11.57
C ALA A 370 25.21 13.59 12.44
N SER A 371 24.17 14.36 12.75
CA SER A 371 23.04 13.93 13.58
C SER A 371 21.76 14.18 12.81
N ILE A 372 20.96 13.13 12.59
CA ILE A 372 19.70 13.16 11.85
C ILE A 372 18.56 12.67 12.72
N GLN A 373 17.41 13.32 12.59
CA GLN A 373 16.15 12.86 13.14
C GLN A 373 15.53 11.89 12.14
N VAL A 374 15.06 10.72 12.60
CA VAL A 374 14.32 9.75 11.76
C VAL A 374 12.98 9.49 12.40
N PHE A 375 11.91 9.66 11.64
CA PHE A 375 10.55 9.36 12.09
C PHE A 375 10.09 7.99 11.58
N TYR A 376 9.24 7.34 12.39
CA TYR A 376 8.54 6.12 12.00
C TYR A 376 7.13 6.11 12.60
N SER A 377 6.17 5.43 11.95
CA SER A 377 4.82 5.27 12.46
C SER A 377 4.82 4.47 13.76
N SER A 378 4.30 5.05 14.85
CA SER A 378 4.38 4.48 16.21
C SER A 378 3.53 3.22 16.39
N ASP A 379 2.62 2.92 15.47
CA ASP A 379 1.78 1.72 15.43
C ASP A 379 2.40 0.56 14.64
N ALA A 380 3.54 0.80 13.94
CA ALA A 380 4.23 -0.17 13.11
C ALA A 380 5.53 -0.66 13.78
N THR A 381 5.47 -1.83 14.42
CA THR A 381 6.59 -2.41 15.17
C THR A 381 7.79 -2.72 14.29
N GLU A 382 7.59 -3.14 13.03
CA GLU A 382 8.67 -3.41 12.10
C GLU A 382 9.39 -2.11 11.66
N ARG A 383 8.68 -1.00 11.50
CA ARG A 383 9.29 0.31 11.18
C ARG A 383 10.13 0.83 12.34
N GLN A 384 9.65 0.63 13.58
CA GLN A 384 10.45 0.91 14.78
C GLN A 384 11.72 0.08 14.81
N ALA A 385 11.63 -1.22 14.60
CA ALA A 385 12.78 -2.12 14.63
C ALA A 385 13.81 -1.75 13.55
N ILE A 386 13.35 -1.39 12.33
CA ILE A 386 14.21 -0.90 11.26
C ILE A 386 14.93 0.39 11.69
N ALA A 387 14.20 1.40 12.17
CA ALA A 387 14.77 2.69 12.56
C ALA A 387 15.82 2.55 13.67
N VAL A 388 15.53 1.74 14.70
CA VAL A 388 16.46 1.48 15.82
C VAL A 388 17.70 0.73 15.34
N THR A 389 17.55 -0.29 14.47
CA THR A 389 18.68 -1.03 13.92
C THR A 389 19.57 -0.13 13.05
N ILE A 390 18.99 0.73 12.24
CA ILE A 390 19.75 1.73 11.45
C ILE A 390 20.52 2.68 12.40
N ALA A 391 19.90 3.13 13.49
CA ALA A 391 20.53 4.02 14.45
C ALA A 391 21.76 3.36 15.13
N GLU A 392 21.67 2.08 15.49
CA GLU A 392 22.78 1.33 16.05
C GLU A 392 23.92 1.15 15.03
N GLN A 393 23.61 0.77 13.81
CA GLN A 393 24.60 0.54 12.76
C GLN A 393 25.26 1.85 12.29
N ALA A 394 24.51 2.92 12.11
CA ALA A 394 25.02 4.22 11.65
C ALA A 394 26.06 4.79 12.62
N LYS A 395 25.91 4.54 13.91
CA LYS A 395 26.86 4.96 14.94
C LYS A 395 28.23 4.31 14.77
N GLU A 396 28.34 3.11 14.19
CA GLU A 396 29.61 2.41 13.98
C GLU A 396 30.54 3.16 13.00
N PHE A 397 29.97 3.96 12.11
CA PHE A 397 30.71 4.78 11.16
C PHE A 397 30.58 6.29 11.41
N GLY A 398 30.03 6.69 12.57
CA GLY A 398 30.08 8.07 13.05
C GLY A 398 28.89 8.93 12.69
N ILE A 399 27.73 8.37 12.36
CA ILE A 399 26.47 9.10 12.18
C ILE A 399 25.52 8.80 13.34
N GLU A 400 25.00 9.86 13.98
CA GLU A 400 23.98 9.77 15.00
C GLU A 400 22.59 9.79 14.36
N VAL A 401 21.78 8.78 14.67
CA VAL A 401 20.38 8.70 14.22
C VAL A 401 19.47 8.70 15.44
N ASN A 402 18.57 9.68 15.52
CA ASN A 402 17.59 9.83 16.58
C ASN A 402 16.24 9.32 16.08
N ALA A 403 15.91 8.07 16.39
CA ALA A 403 14.66 7.43 15.95
C ALA A 403 13.49 7.84 16.86
N THR A 404 12.39 8.35 16.29
CA THR A 404 11.21 8.82 17.01
C THR A 404 9.95 8.25 16.38
N GLY A 405 9.12 7.58 17.20
CA GLY A 405 7.79 7.14 16.82
C GLY A 405 6.80 8.31 16.83
N SER A 406 5.99 8.45 15.77
CA SER A 406 5.00 9.50 15.63
C SER A 406 3.77 9.02 14.86
N ASN A 407 2.73 9.84 14.79
CA ASN A 407 1.59 9.61 13.92
C ASN A 407 1.80 10.28 12.55
N TRP A 408 0.96 9.95 11.57
CA TRP A 408 1.09 10.47 10.21
C TRP A 408 0.83 11.99 10.11
N ASP A 409 -0.02 12.58 10.94
CA ASP A 409 -0.27 14.03 10.97
C ASP A 409 0.99 14.80 11.35
N GLU A 410 1.70 14.36 12.37
CA GLU A 410 2.99 14.94 12.80
C GLU A 410 4.05 14.71 11.70
N MET A 411 4.18 13.46 11.21
CA MET A 411 5.15 13.14 10.17
C MET A 411 4.90 13.91 8.87
N GLY A 412 3.64 14.25 8.56
CA GLY A 412 3.27 15.07 7.43
C GLY A 412 4.00 16.41 7.39
N SER A 413 4.25 17.02 8.57
CA SER A 413 5.00 18.27 8.66
C SER A 413 6.52 18.13 8.43
N HIS A 414 7.05 16.90 8.40
CA HIS A 414 8.47 16.58 8.27
C HIS A 414 8.84 15.92 6.93
N VAL A 415 7.88 15.68 6.05
CA VAL A 415 8.05 14.88 4.81
C VAL A 415 9.26 15.30 3.99
N ASN A 416 9.47 16.61 3.78
CA ASN A 416 10.54 17.13 2.96
C ASN A 416 11.77 17.61 3.75
N SER A 417 11.79 17.44 5.08
CA SER A 417 12.89 17.93 5.94
C SER A 417 13.62 16.85 6.71
N ASP A 418 12.94 15.78 7.08
CA ASP A 418 13.53 14.74 7.90
C ASP A 418 13.31 13.35 7.27
N PRO A 419 14.27 12.43 7.43
CA PRO A 419 14.10 11.03 7.06
C PRO A 419 12.91 10.40 7.77
N ILE A 420 12.07 9.71 7.00
CA ILE A 420 10.92 8.93 7.50
C ILE A 420 11.06 7.49 7.03
N VAL A 421 10.70 6.53 7.88
CA VAL A 421 10.62 5.10 7.49
C VAL A 421 9.32 4.88 6.72
N TRP A 422 9.46 4.77 5.41
CA TRP A 422 8.35 4.55 4.47
C TRP A 422 8.15 3.06 4.16
N GLY A 423 7.00 2.76 3.59
CA GLY A 423 6.74 1.56 2.82
C GLY A 423 6.20 1.94 1.46
N TRP A 424 6.69 1.31 0.42
CA TRP A 424 6.27 1.53 -0.95
C TRP A 424 6.20 0.21 -1.71
N GLY A 425 5.35 0.14 -2.69
CA GLY A 425 5.24 -1.01 -3.57
C GLY A 425 3.92 -1.03 -4.28
N SER A 426 3.95 -1.00 -5.59
CA SER A 426 2.76 -1.07 -6.45
C SER A 426 3.10 -1.81 -7.74
N THR A 427 2.11 -2.45 -8.32
CA THR A 427 2.16 -2.96 -9.69
C THR A 427 1.99 -1.84 -10.72
N ASP A 428 1.60 -0.63 -10.28
CA ASP A 428 1.58 0.59 -11.09
C ASP A 428 2.93 1.31 -10.94
N PRO A 429 3.79 1.33 -11.98
CA PRO A 429 5.09 1.99 -11.91
C PRO A 429 4.99 3.53 -11.81
N SER A 430 3.82 4.13 -12.04
CA SER A 430 3.62 5.58 -11.86
C SER A 430 3.80 6.05 -10.41
N THR A 431 3.86 5.13 -9.45
CA THR A 431 4.29 5.47 -8.08
C THR A 431 5.68 6.12 -8.06
N MET A 432 6.56 5.79 -9.01
CA MET A 432 7.87 6.44 -9.15
C MET A 432 7.75 7.92 -9.59
N TYR A 433 6.72 8.28 -10.35
CA TYR A 433 6.42 9.69 -10.63
C TYR A 433 6.15 10.44 -9.32
N ASN A 434 5.27 9.91 -8.47
CA ASN A 434 4.95 10.54 -7.19
C ASN A 434 6.16 10.62 -6.25
N GLN A 435 7.03 9.62 -6.27
CA GLN A 435 8.20 9.55 -5.39
C GLN A 435 9.37 10.42 -5.81
N TYR A 436 9.58 10.66 -7.12
CA TYR A 436 10.85 11.15 -7.63
C TYR A 436 10.75 12.33 -8.60
N TYR A 437 9.56 12.66 -9.13
CA TYR A 437 9.43 13.72 -10.12
C TYR A 437 9.64 15.10 -9.52
N SER A 438 10.48 15.92 -10.16
CA SER A 438 10.98 17.18 -9.58
C SER A 438 9.88 18.20 -9.28
N GLU A 439 8.82 18.26 -10.09
CA GLU A 439 7.72 19.23 -9.90
C GLU A 439 6.86 18.93 -8.67
N LEU A 440 6.96 17.73 -8.08
CA LEU A 440 6.17 17.32 -6.95
C LEU A 440 6.80 17.62 -5.58
N ILE A 441 7.96 18.28 -5.55
CA ILE A 441 8.61 18.69 -4.29
C ILE A 441 7.67 19.61 -3.49
N GLY A 442 7.42 19.22 -2.25
CA GLY A 442 6.58 20.02 -1.33
C GLY A 442 5.08 19.87 -1.55
N GLN A 443 4.65 18.88 -2.33
CA GLN A 443 3.22 18.58 -2.55
C GLN A 443 2.83 17.35 -1.72
N GLY A 444 2.26 17.57 -0.54
CA GLY A 444 1.81 16.50 0.36
C GLY A 444 2.93 15.51 0.69
N TYR A 445 2.70 14.22 0.42
CA TYR A 445 3.66 13.14 0.64
C TYR A 445 4.52 12.82 -0.60
N SER A 446 4.39 13.59 -1.69
CA SER A 446 5.15 13.37 -2.92
C SER A 446 6.60 13.87 -2.81
N ASN A 447 7.49 13.22 -3.54
CA ASN A 447 8.94 13.51 -3.62
C ASN A 447 9.57 13.91 -2.26
N PRO A 448 9.47 13.04 -1.23
CA PRO A 448 9.90 13.38 0.13
C PRO A 448 11.41 13.61 0.23
N ALA A 449 12.21 13.04 -0.66
CA ALA A 449 13.64 13.30 -0.72
C ALA A 449 14.01 14.62 -1.40
N SER A 450 13.04 15.37 -1.94
CA SER A 450 13.24 16.64 -2.67
C SER A 450 14.21 16.50 -3.84
N ILE A 451 14.06 15.44 -4.62
CA ILE A 451 14.88 15.15 -5.81
C ILE A 451 14.53 16.16 -6.89
N ASN A 452 15.57 16.80 -7.45
CA ASN A 452 15.44 17.71 -8.58
C ASN A 452 16.51 17.34 -9.62
N ASN A 453 16.17 16.39 -10.49
CA ASN A 453 17.10 15.83 -11.47
C ASN A 453 16.38 15.59 -12.80
N SER A 454 16.69 16.44 -13.78
CA SER A 454 16.03 16.39 -15.10
C SER A 454 16.31 15.10 -15.91
N ALA A 455 17.34 14.33 -15.59
CA ALA A 455 17.55 13.03 -16.22
C ALA A 455 16.54 12.00 -15.68
N ILE A 456 16.28 12.02 -14.37
CA ILE A 456 15.25 11.20 -13.75
C ILE A 456 13.87 11.58 -14.29
N ASP A 457 13.55 12.88 -14.36
CA ASP A 457 12.28 13.36 -14.91
C ASP A 457 12.10 12.89 -16.37
N ALA A 458 13.17 12.95 -17.18
CA ALA A 458 13.11 12.51 -18.58
C ALA A 458 12.83 11.00 -18.71
N HIS A 459 13.41 10.15 -17.85
CA HIS A 459 13.09 8.72 -17.84
C HIS A 459 11.64 8.47 -17.47
N ILE A 460 11.11 9.18 -16.48
CA ILE A 460 9.69 9.08 -16.06
C ILE A 460 8.77 9.53 -17.22
N ASP A 461 9.05 10.68 -17.85
CA ASP A 461 8.26 11.19 -18.99
C ASP A 461 8.26 10.22 -20.18
N ASN A 462 9.44 9.66 -20.49
CA ASN A 462 9.57 8.65 -21.54
C ASN A 462 8.74 7.40 -21.22
N ALA A 463 8.89 6.88 -20.01
CA ALA A 463 8.16 5.68 -19.57
C ALA A 463 6.66 5.87 -19.65
N MET A 464 6.14 7.02 -19.23
CA MET A 464 4.70 7.33 -19.29
C MET A 464 4.18 7.50 -20.73
N SER A 465 5.06 7.68 -21.71
CA SER A 465 4.74 7.84 -23.14
C SER A 465 4.91 6.56 -23.96
N MET A 466 5.22 5.42 -23.32
CA MET A 466 5.49 4.13 -23.97
C MET A 466 4.49 3.08 -23.50
N ASP A 467 4.30 2.03 -24.31
CA ASP A 467 3.55 0.86 -23.83
C ASP A 467 4.23 0.21 -22.60
N ARG A 468 3.45 -0.53 -21.82
CA ARG A 468 3.89 -1.05 -20.52
C ARG A 468 5.21 -1.82 -20.58
N GLU A 469 5.34 -2.79 -21.50
CA GLU A 469 6.57 -3.61 -21.57
C GLU A 469 7.77 -2.80 -22.04
N SER A 470 7.59 -1.94 -23.04
CA SER A 470 8.66 -1.05 -23.55
C SER A 470 9.11 -0.05 -22.49
N SER A 471 8.22 0.37 -21.58
CA SER A 471 8.53 1.34 -20.54
C SER A 471 9.39 0.79 -19.40
N TYR A 472 9.52 -0.52 -19.23
CA TYR A 472 10.26 -1.13 -18.11
C TYR A 472 11.73 -0.69 -18.06
N SER A 473 12.38 -0.52 -19.20
CA SER A 473 13.77 -0.04 -19.25
C SER A 473 13.91 1.41 -18.78
N GLU A 474 12.92 2.26 -19.05
CA GLU A 474 12.91 3.66 -18.60
C GLU A 474 12.64 3.73 -17.10
N TRP A 475 11.67 2.96 -16.58
CA TRP A 475 11.41 2.85 -15.14
C TRP A 475 12.65 2.33 -14.38
N SER A 476 13.33 1.32 -14.90
CA SER A 476 14.57 0.80 -14.32
C SER A 476 15.68 1.86 -14.32
N ALA A 477 15.76 2.70 -15.38
CA ALA A 477 16.74 3.76 -15.49
C ALA A 477 16.55 4.90 -14.48
N VAL A 478 15.35 5.09 -13.92
CA VAL A 478 15.13 6.00 -12.78
C VAL A 478 15.97 5.60 -11.58
N SER A 479 16.12 4.29 -11.31
CA SER A 479 17.01 3.79 -10.27
C SER A 479 18.48 4.00 -10.62
N TRP A 480 18.89 3.69 -11.87
CA TRP A 480 20.24 3.89 -12.37
C TRP A 480 20.32 3.71 -13.89
N ASP A 481 20.79 4.75 -14.61
CA ASP A 481 20.97 4.75 -16.07
C ASP A 481 22.44 4.53 -16.51
N GLY A 482 23.35 4.31 -15.56
CA GLY A 482 24.80 4.25 -15.78
C GLY A 482 25.53 5.59 -15.48
N SER A 483 24.78 6.66 -15.20
CA SER A 483 25.31 8.00 -14.90
C SER A 483 24.49 8.76 -13.87
N ASN A 484 23.18 8.61 -13.91
CA ASN A 484 22.21 9.26 -13.02
C ASN A 484 21.28 8.22 -12.41
N GLY A 485 20.63 8.55 -11.31
CA GLY A 485 19.62 7.70 -10.68
C GLY A 485 19.44 8.04 -9.21
N ILE A 486 18.35 7.53 -8.64
CA ILE A 486 17.99 7.75 -7.23
C ILE A 486 18.76 6.83 -6.29
N SER A 487 19.30 5.72 -6.81
CA SER A 487 19.93 4.63 -6.07
C SER A 487 21.29 5.04 -5.46
N PRO A 488 21.90 4.15 -4.65
CA PRO A 488 23.24 4.38 -4.10
C PRO A 488 24.35 4.59 -5.15
N LEU A 489 24.13 4.15 -6.39
CA LEU A 489 25.07 4.38 -7.51
C LEU A 489 24.96 5.81 -8.06
N GLY A 490 23.82 6.47 -7.87
CA GLY A 490 23.50 7.82 -8.30
C GLY A 490 23.48 8.83 -7.16
N ASP A 491 22.32 9.43 -6.90
CA ASP A 491 22.15 10.49 -5.90
C ASP A 491 22.03 9.96 -4.46
N ALA A 492 21.86 8.65 -4.27
CA ALA A 492 21.67 8.01 -2.98
C ALA A 492 20.55 8.68 -2.15
N SER A 493 19.48 9.10 -2.82
CA SER A 493 18.41 9.93 -2.24
C SER A 493 17.47 9.16 -1.29
N TRP A 494 17.59 7.85 -1.29
CA TRP A 494 16.90 6.96 -0.37
C TRP A 494 17.86 5.92 0.21
N LEU A 495 17.57 5.49 1.43
CA LEU A 495 18.15 4.29 2.04
C LEU A 495 17.07 3.19 2.04
N TRP A 496 16.93 2.48 0.94
CA TRP A 496 16.09 1.28 0.89
C TRP A 496 16.76 0.15 1.64
N VAL A 497 15.99 -0.62 2.40
CA VAL A 497 16.56 -1.63 3.31
C VAL A 497 16.04 -3.03 3.07
N GLY A 498 14.81 -3.21 2.59
CA GLY A 498 14.33 -4.55 2.31
C GLY A 498 12.87 -4.63 1.94
N GLU A 499 12.53 -5.70 1.25
CA GLU A 499 11.18 -6.13 0.99
C GLU A 499 10.67 -6.92 2.18
N ILE A 500 9.39 -6.79 2.51
CA ILE A 500 8.77 -7.54 3.60
C ILE A 500 7.83 -8.62 3.07
N LYS A 501 7.52 -9.61 3.89
CA LYS A 501 6.42 -10.55 3.65
C LYS A 501 5.24 -10.18 4.54
N TYR A 502 4.05 -10.57 4.13
CA TYR A 502 2.88 -10.49 5.01
C TYR A 502 2.56 -11.86 5.59
N GLY A 503 2.37 -11.91 6.91
CA GLY A 503 2.13 -13.13 7.66
C GLY A 503 0.65 -13.30 8.01
N TYR A 504 0.14 -14.52 7.77
CA TYR A 504 -1.24 -14.87 8.08
C TYR A 504 -1.31 -16.22 8.79
N PHE A 505 -1.98 -16.28 9.92
CA PHE A 505 -2.47 -17.55 10.44
C PHE A 505 -3.74 -17.92 9.71
N VAL A 506 -3.74 -19.07 9.04
CA VAL A 506 -4.85 -19.60 8.24
C VAL A 506 -5.33 -20.90 8.87
N ASP A 507 -6.63 -21.01 9.18
CA ASP A 507 -7.23 -22.24 9.71
C ASP A 507 -6.97 -23.42 8.77
N GLN A 508 -6.56 -24.57 9.32
CA GLN A 508 -6.18 -25.76 8.53
C GLN A 508 -7.31 -26.32 7.68
N SER A 509 -8.57 -25.98 7.98
CA SER A 509 -9.72 -26.36 7.17
C SER A 509 -9.98 -25.41 5.98
N LEU A 510 -9.20 -24.34 5.84
CA LEU A 510 -9.32 -23.35 4.77
C LEU A 510 -8.11 -23.41 3.84
N ASP A 511 -8.37 -23.50 2.54
CA ASP A 511 -7.40 -23.25 1.48
C ASP A 511 -7.64 -21.86 0.89
N ILE A 512 -6.64 -20.99 0.95
CA ILE A 512 -6.67 -19.64 0.41
C ILE A 512 -6.09 -19.55 -1.01
N SER A 513 -5.74 -20.68 -1.61
CA SER A 513 -5.25 -20.81 -3.00
C SER A 513 -4.11 -19.83 -3.30
N GLU A 514 -3.03 -19.88 -2.49
CA GLU A 514 -1.91 -18.91 -2.56
C GLU A 514 -1.33 -18.75 -3.97
N GLU A 515 -1.37 -19.80 -4.79
CA GLU A 515 -0.84 -19.81 -6.15
C GLU A 515 -1.61 -18.92 -7.14
N THR A 516 -2.83 -18.51 -6.80
CA THR A 516 -3.67 -17.60 -7.61
C THR A 516 -3.72 -16.18 -7.02
N ALA A 517 -3.12 -15.96 -5.85
CA ALA A 517 -3.07 -14.65 -5.21
C ALA A 517 -2.18 -13.69 -6.00
N LEU A 518 -2.56 -12.41 -6.00
CA LEU A 518 -1.68 -11.35 -6.51
C LEU A 518 -0.52 -11.10 -5.53
N LEU A 519 0.62 -10.67 -6.07
CA LEU A 519 1.66 -10.06 -5.23
C LEU A 519 1.06 -8.85 -4.51
N GLN A 520 1.13 -8.87 -3.18
CA GLN A 520 0.50 -7.81 -2.39
C GLN A 520 1.31 -6.52 -2.48
N PRO A 521 0.71 -5.41 -2.93
CA PRO A 521 1.34 -4.10 -2.89
C PRO A 521 1.46 -3.59 -1.46
N HIS A 522 2.15 -2.46 -1.28
CA HIS A 522 2.16 -1.78 0.02
C HIS A 522 0.73 -1.51 0.47
N GLY A 523 0.34 -2.12 1.59
CA GLY A 523 -1.00 -2.04 2.13
C GLY A 523 -2.09 -2.77 1.37
N GLY A 524 -1.74 -3.66 0.50
CA GLY A 524 -2.68 -4.60 -0.11
C GLY A 524 -3.30 -5.55 0.91
N ASP A 525 -4.42 -6.12 0.56
CA ASP A 525 -5.11 -7.14 1.35
C ASP A 525 -4.97 -8.54 0.75
N ILE A 526 -5.48 -9.53 1.48
CA ILE A 526 -5.39 -10.94 1.09
C ILE A 526 -6.51 -11.37 0.12
N PHE A 527 -7.47 -10.50 -0.19
CA PHE A 527 -8.72 -10.90 -0.85
C PHE A 527 -8.66 -10.97 -2.39
N SER A 528 -7.52 -10.72 -3.00
CA SER A 528 -7.37 -10.66 -4.48
C SER A 528 -7.89 -11.91 -5.21
N ASN A 529 -7.86 -13.06 -4.56
CA ASN A 529 -8.30 -14.35 -5.09
C ASN A 529 -9.40 -15.03 -4.25
N ILE A 530 -10.20 -14.28 -3.50
CA ILE A 530 -11.24 -14.82 -2.60
C ILE A 530 -12.23 -15.76 -3.29
N TYR A 531 -12.35 -15.66 -4.61
CA TYR A 531 -13.18 -16.56 -5.43
C TYR A 531 -12.65 -18.00 -5.50
N ASP A 532 -11.37 -18.20 -5.16
CA ASP A 532 -10.69 -19.50 -5.19
C ASP A 532 -10.63 -20.14 -3.80
N TRP A 533 -10.88 -19.35 -2.75
CA TRP A 533 -10.86 -19.84 -1.37
C TRP A 533 -11.95 -20.88 -1.12
N HIS A 534 -11.61 -21.97 -0.45
CA HIS A 534 -12.55 -23.06 -0.19
C HIS A 534 -12.19 -23.85 1.07
N ARG A 535 -13.21 -24.56 1.63
CA ARG A 535 -12.95 -25.48 2.73
C ARG A 535 -12.32 -26.77 2.21
N VAL A 536 -11.23 -27.17 2.86
CA VAL A 536 -10.55 -28.44 2.57
C VAL A 536 -11.38 -29.58 3.14
N SER A 537 -11.75 -30.56 2.30
CA SER A 537 -12.45 -31.75 2.79
C SER A 537 -11.52 -32.59 3.66
N SER A 538 -12.02 -33.13 4.78
CA SER A 538 -11.28 -33.96 5.73
C SER A 538 -10.69 -35.28 5.15
N ILE A 539 -10.80 -35.48 3.84
CA ILE A 539 -10.30 -36.65 3.09
C ILE A 539 -8.90 -36.41 2.49
N GLU A 540 -8.43 -35.15 2.42
CA GLU A 540 -7.15 -34.80 1.81
C GLU A 540 -6.02 -34.48 2.82
N GLN A 541 -6.25 -34.75 4.12
CA GLN A 541 -5.24 -34.61 5.19
C GLN A 541 -4.43 -35.88 5.44
#